data_c0eb85289a26ee1edff72ca6388cb2ae
#
_entry.id   c0eb85289a26ee1edff72ca6388cb2ae
#
_cell.length_a   1.000
_cell.length_b   1.000
_cell.length_c   1.000
_cell.angle_alpha   90.00
_cell.angle_beta   90.00
_cell.angle_gamma   90.00
#
_symmetry.space_group_name_H-M   'P 1'
#
loop_
_entity.id
_entity.type
_entity.pdbx_description
1 polymer ?
#
loop_
_entity_poly.entity_id
_entity_poly.type
_entity_poly.pdbx_seq_one_letter_code
_entity_poly.pdbx_strand_id
1 'polypeptide(L)'
;QADPLSQSASQDSDLSMVRTIIYDKVTSLTAAQGITAALFARERGAGGQHLQLAMLDAAVYFNWPDLMWNYAFKGDGVDYAGDLADMYEINQANDGAIVSHRLGADTSDYSTEQLIDLFAQNEIPISKANRREDVLSDPQITALGTLEEFEHPRAGPMIAPRAPVRFSKTKHPKNLPSADLGQHTVEILMELGYDMPQLQELARAGAIA
;
A
#
# COMPACT_ATOMS: atom_id res chain seq x y z
N GLN A 1 -11.38 -5.67 8.37
CA GLN A 1 -10.47 -4.60 8.85
C GLN A 1 -11.27 -3.32 8.96
N ALA A 2 -11.46 -2.81 10.19
CA ALA A 2 -12.14 -1.54 10.40
C ALA A 2 -11.28 -0.38 9.87
N ASP A 3 -11.92 0.63 9.32
CA ASP A 3 -11.24 1.85 8.89
C ASP A 3 -10.69 2.58 10.12
N PRO A 4 -9.37 2.69 10.29
CA PRO A 4 -8.81 3.42 11.41
C PRO A 4 -9.16 4.91 11.39
N LEU A 5 -9.51 5.47 10.24
CA LEU A 5 -9.90 6.87 10.10
C LEU A 5 -11.39 7.11 10.38
N SER A 6 -12.23 6.08 10.40
CA SER A 6 -13.66 6.21 10.71
C SER A 6 -13.99 6.14 12.18
N GLN A 7 -13.02 5.81 13.03
CA GLN A 7 -13.24 5.69 14.48
C GLN A 7 -13.18 7.02 15.24
N SER A 8 -12.78 8.10 14.58
CA SER A 8 -12.57 9.40 15.21
C SER A 8 -13.85 10.20 15.46
N ALA A 9 -14.97 9.82 14.87
CA ALA A 9 -16.21 10.55 15.02
C ALA A 9 -17.14 9.87 16.02
N SER A 10 -17.17 10.30 17.26
CA SER A 10 -18.13 9.97 18.32
C SER A 10 -18.32 8.46 18.61
N GLN A 11 -18.59 8.13 19.87
CA GLN A 11 -18.90 6.77 20.35
C GLN A 11 -20.13 6.13 19.66
N ASP A 12 -20.82 6.84 18.78
CA ASP A 12 -22.02 6.44 18.04
C ASP A 12 -21.80 6.29 16.51
N SER A 13 -20.55 6.40 15.99
CA SER A 13 -20.33 6.20 14.57
C SER A 13 -20.31 4.72 14.21
N ASP A 14 -21.04 4.34 13.18
CA ASP A 14 -21.00 3.01 12.61
C ASP A 14 -19.58 2.66 12.17
N LEU A 15 -19.08 1.48 12.57
CA LEU A 15 -17.79 0.98 12.11
C LEU A 15 -17.81 0.82 10.59
N SER A 16 -16.85 1.41 9.92
CA SER A 16 -16.69 1.24 8.49
C SER A 16 -15.42 0.46 8.15
N MET A 17 -15.41 -0.16 6.97
CA MET A 17 -14.28 -0.94 6.48
C MET A 17 -13.41 -0.10 5.55
N VAL A 18 -12.09 -0.09 5.77
CA VAL A 18 -11.14 0.38 4.76
C VAL A 18 -11.28 -0.48 3.51
N ARG A 19 -11.50 0.16 2.35
CA ARG A 19 -11.72 -0.54 1.07
C ARG A 19 -10.43 -1.08 0.45
N THR A 20 -9.51 -1.56 1.29
CA THR A 20 -8.26 -2.22 0.88
C THR A 20 -7.80 -3.16 1.98
N ILE A 21 -7.04 -4.19 1.62
CA ILE A 21 -6.40 -5.13 2.55
C ILE A 21 -5.09 -4.53 3.08
N ILE A 22 -5.19 -3.49 3.90
CA ILE A 22 -4.04 -2.71 4.35
C ILE A 22 -3.05 -3.54 5.18
N TYR A 23 -3.53 -4.40 6.08
CA TYR A 23 -2.66 -5.15 6.98
C TYR A 23 -1.89 -6.29 6.31
N ASP A 24 -2.44 -6.88 5.24
CA ASP A 24 -1.67 -7.79 4.36
C ASP A 24 -0.47 -7.07 3.74
N LYS A 25 -0.71 -5.87 3.22
CA LYS A 25 0.34 -5.05 2.58
C LYS A 25 1.40 -4.61 3.59
N VAL A 26 0.98 -4.14 4.77
CA VAL A 26 1.90 -3.75 5.85
C VAL A 26 2.73 -4.94 6.31
N THR A 27 2.10 -6.10 6.51
CA THR A 27 2.79 -7.34 6.89
C THR A 27 3.81 -7.76 5.84
N SER A 28 3.43 -7.69 4.55
CA SER A 28 4.34 -8.03 3.45
C SER A 28 5.56 -7.10 3.39
N LEU A 29 5.36 -5.79 3.56
CA LEU A 29 6.46 -4.82 3.60
C LEU A 29 7.35 -5.03 4.82
N THR A 30 6.78 -5.32 6.00
CA THR A 30 7.52 -5.62 7.22
C THR A 30 8.32 -6.91 7.08
N ALA A 31 7.73 -7.95 6.45
CA ALA A 31 8.43 -9.19 6.15
C ALA A 31 9.64 -8.95 5.22
N ALA A 32 9.45 -8.21 4.13
CA ALA A 32 10.53 -7.88 3.21
C ALA A 32 11.67 -7.12 3.89
N GLN A 33 11.34 -6.17 4.77
CA GLN A 33 12.32 -5.43 5.58
C GLN A 33 13.09 -6.37 6.53
N GLY A 34 12.39 -7.23 7.26
CA GLY A 34 13.01 -8.19 8.18
C GLY A 34 13.91 -9.19 7.45
N ILE A 35 13.46 -9.75 6.33
CA ILE A 35 14.25 -10.67 5.50
C ILE A 35 15.52 -9.98 4.98
N THR A 36 15.40 -8.76 4.46
CA THR A 36 16.56 -8.01 3.97
C THR A 36 17.57 -7.74 5.08
N ALA A 37 17.10 -7.34 6.27
CA ALA A 37 17.96 -7.13 7.43
C ALA A 37 18.68 -8.41 7.87
N ALA A 38 17.98 -9.56 7.88
CA ALA A 38 18.56 -10.85 8.22
C ALA A 38 19.61 -11.32 7.20
N LEU A 39 19.33 -11.13 5.91
CA LEU A 39 20.29 -11.43 4.85
C LEU A 39 21.53 -10.54 4.94
N PHE A 40 21.35 -9.25 5.21
CA PHE A 40 22.48 -8.34 5.42
C PHE A 40 23.30 -8.75 6.65
N ALA A 41 22.66 -9.11 7.76
CA ALA A 41 23.36 -9.59 8.96
C ALA A 41 24.14 -10.90 8.68
N ARG A 42 23.56 -11.82 7.92
CA ARG A 42 24.23 -13.06 7.48
C ARG A 42 25.49 -12.76 6.66
N GLU A 43 25.41 -11.87 5.70
CA GLU A 43 26.56 -11.45 4.88
C GLU A 43 27.66 -10.77 5.73
N ARG A 44 27.29 -10.20 6.90
CA ARG A 44 28.22 -9.62 7.86
C ARG A 44 28.74 -10.63 8.88
N GLY A 45 28.46 -11.91 8.72
CA GLY A 45 28.99 -12.99 9.54
C GLY A 45 28.13 -13.40 10.74
N ALA A 46 26.93 -12.88 10.89
CA ALA A 46 26.04 -13.24 12.00
C ALA A 46 25.39 -14.64 11.86
N GLY A 47 25.57 -15.29 10.70
CA GLY A 47 24.91 -16.56 10.39
C GLY A 47 23.44 -16.40 10.00
N GLY A 48 22.79 -17.54 9.71
CA GLY A 48 21.36 -17.59 9.41
C GLY A 48 20.52 -17.50 10.68
N GLN A 49 19.30 -16.97 10.55
CA GLN A 49 18.35 -16.86 11.67
C GLN A 49 16.92 -17.12 11.21
N HIS A 50 16.08 -17.55 12.13
CA HIS A 50 14.66 -17.71 11.92
C HIS A 50 13.94 -16.39 12.20
N LEU A 51 13.06 -15.98 11.29
CA LEU A 51 12.20 -14.80 11.42
C LEU A 51 10.78 -15.25 11.71
N GLN A 52 10.14 -14.62 12.67
CA GLN A 52 8.72 -14.79 12.96
C GLN A 52 8.02 -13.44 12.84
N LEU A 53 6.91 -13.42 12.18
CA LEU A 53 6.07 -12.22 12.00
C LEU A 53 4.60 -12.65 11.97
N ALA A 54 3.81 -12.08 12.86
CA ALA A 54 2.37 -12.22 12.84
C ALA A 54 1.72 -10.97 12.22
N MET A 55 0.66 -11.14 11.44
CA MET A 55 -0.12 -10.04 10.88
C MET A 55 -0.69 -9.13 11.97
N LEU A 56 -1.11 -9.72 13.10
CA LEU A 56 -1.63 -8.96 14.24
C LEU A 56 -0.56 -8.02 14.82
N ASP A 57 0.67 -8.49 14.99
CA ASP A 57 1.77 -7.68 15.52
C ASP A 57 2.09 -6.51 14.56
N ALA A 58 2.12 -6.79 13.26
CA ALA A 58 2.33 -5.77 12.24
C ALA A 58 1.20 -4.73 12.24
N ALA A 59 -0.06 -5.15 12.40
CA ALA A 59 -1.20 -4.26 12.45
C ALA A 59 -1.18 -3.37 13.70
N VAL A 60 -0.89 -3.93 14.87
CA VAL A 60 -0.77 -3.18 16.13
C VAL A 60 0.38 -2.19 16.04
N TYR A 61 1.55 -2.62 15.58
CA TYR A 61 2.72 -1.76 15.45
C TYR A 61 2.48 -0.58 14.49
N PHE A 62 1.83 -0.85 13.34
CA PHE A 62 1.53 0.17 12.34
C PHE A 62 0.56 1.24 12.85
N ASN A 63 -0.47 0.82 13.59
CA ASN A 63 -1.50 1.74 14.08
C ASN A 63 -1.14 2.42 15.40
N TRP A 64 -0.14 1.92 16.12
CA TRP A 64 0.14 2.36 17.49
C TRP A 64 0.36 3.86 17.64
N PRO A 65 1.18 4.52 16.80
CA PRO A 65 1.44 5.94 16.96
C PRO A 65 0.19 6.82 16.85
N ASP A 66 -0.70 6.48 15.92
CA ASP A 66 -1.83 7.33 15.55
C ASP A 66 -3.11 6.97 16.31
N LEU A 67 -3.43 5.67 16.42
CA LEU A 67 -4.69 5.23 17.02
C LEU A 67 -4.61 5.02 18.53
N MET A 68 -3.42 4.78 19.07
CA MET A 68 -3.26 4.62 20.52
C MET A 68 -2.97 5.93 21.23
N TRP A 69 -2.37 6.91 20.55
CA TRP A 69 -2.15 8.26 21.04
C TRP A 69 -1.97 8.28 22.58
N ASN A 70 -2.84 8.98 23.32
CA ASN A 70 -2.79 9.06 24.78
C ASN A 70 -3.19 7.75 25.49
N TYR A 71 -3.83 6.79 24.82
CA TYR A 71 -4.15 5.48 25.40
C TYR A 71 -2.91 4.63 25.75
N ALA A 72 -1.73 5.00 25.21
CA ALA A 72 -0.47 4.36 25.58
C ALA A 72 0.03 4.68 26.99
N PHE A 73 -0.45 5.77 27.59
CA PHE A 73 -0.07 6.20 28.93
C PHE A 73 -0.89 5.49 29.99
N LYS A 74 -0.23 5.03 31.07
CA LYS A 74 -0.85 4.31 32.19
C LYS A 74 -0.79 5.10 33.51
N GLY A 75 -0.14 6.26 33.52
CA GLY A 75 -0.02 7.10 34.69
C GLY A 75 -1.24 8.00 34.89
N ASP A 76 -1.47 8.45 36.13
CA ASP A 76 -2.50 9.43 36.44
C ASP A 76 -2.16 10.80 35.82
N GLY A 77 -3.18 11.58 35.48
CA GLY A 77 -3.02 12.95 35.00
C GLY A 77 -2.73 13.10 33.50
N VAL A 78 -2.97 12.04 32.72
CA VAL A 78 -2.96 12.12 31.26
C VAL A 78 -4.40 12.24 30.76
N ASP A 79 -4.72 13.40 30.20
CA ASP A 79 -6.03 13.65 29.60
C ASP A 79 -6.00 13.25 28.11
N TYR A 80 -7.11 12.69 27.63
CA TYR A 80 -7.30 12.39 26.21
C TYR A 80 -7.46 13.68 25.41
N ALA A 81 -6.58 13.92 24.46
CA ALA A 81 -6.53 15.14 23.66
C ALA A 81 -7.24 15.05 22.29
N GLY A 82 -7.99 13.97 22.05
CA GLY A 82 -8.62 13.68 20.76
C GLY A 82 -7.75 12.83 19.83
N ASP A 83 -8.30 12.42 18.71
CA ASP A 83 -7.60 11.62 17.73
C ASP A 83 -6.80 12.48 16.75
N LEU A 84 -5.64 11.98 16.30
CA LEU A 84 -4.86 12.64 15.26
C LEU A 84 -5.66 12.84 13.96
N ALA A 85 -6.54 11.90 13.64
CA ALA A 85 -7.42 11.97 12.49
C ALA A 85 -8.39 13.15 12.52
N ASP A 86 -8.76 13.65 13.71
CA ASP A 86 -9.65 14.82 13.86
C ASP A 86 -9.03 16.12 13.34
N MET A 87 -7.73 16.12 13.08
CA MET A 87 -7.03 17.28 12.50
C MET A 87 -7.29 17.43 11.00
N TYR A 88 -7.76 16.39 10.33
CA TYR A 88 -7.95 16.37 8.87
C TYR A 88 -9.42 16.18 8.52
N GLU A 89 -9.83 16.75 7.41
CA GLU A 89 -11.19 16.59 6.87
C GLU A 89 -11.18 16.58 5.35
N ILE A 90 -12.25 16.02 4.78
CA ILE A 90 -12.53 16.10 3.34
C ILE A 90 -13.51 17.24 3.12
N ASN A 91 -13.04 18.30 2.49
CA ASN A 91 -13.85 19.46 2.14
C ASN A 91 -14.36 19.35 0.70
N GLN A 92 -15.66 19.61 0.52
CA GLN A 92 -16.28 19.59 -0.81
C GLN A 92 -15.95 20.89 -1.56
N ALA A 93 -15.58 20.75 -2.83
CA ALA A 93 -15.46 21.83 -3.80
C ALA A 93 -16.55 21.69 -4.88
N ASN A 94 -16.73 22.69 -5.74
CA ASN A 94 -17.76 22.65 -6.78
C ASN A 94 -17.47 21.61 -7.88
N ASP A 95 -16.22 21.18 -8.04
CA ASP A 95 -15.73 20.23 -9.06
C ASP A 95 -15.14 18.94 -8.48
N GLY A 96 -15.15 18.77 -7.15
CA GLY A 96 -14.56 17.62 -6.49
C GLY A 96 -14.44 17.78 -4.99
N ALA A 97 -13.33 17.29 -4.42
CA ALA A 97 -13.03 17.40 -3.01
C ALA A 97 -11.52 17.55 -2.77
N ILE A 98 -11.18 18.13 -1.64
CA ILE A 98 -9.82 18.29 -1.16
C ILE A 98 -9.68 17.65 0.23
N VAL A 99 -8.47 17.22 0.57
CA VAL A 99 -8.07 16.82 1.92
C VAL A 99 -7.20 17.93 2.49
N SER A 100 -7.56 18.43 3.65
CA SER A 100 -6.82 19.49 4.35
C SER A 100 -6.97 19.36 5.86
N HIS A 101 -6.27 20.18 6.61
CA HIS A 101 -6.65 20.44 8.00
C HIS A 101 -8.09 20.97 8.05
N ARG A 102 -8.75 20.76 9.20
CA ARG A 102 -10.12 21.26 9.41
C ARG A 102 -10.17 22.77 9.22
N LEU A 103 -10.96 23.21 8.24
CA LEU A 103 -11.03 24.61 7.82
C LEU A 103 -12.10 25.39 8.58
N GLY A 104 -13.17 24.73 8.99
CA GLY A 104 -14.33 25.36 9.62
C GLY A 104 -15.06 26.36 8.71
N ALA A 105 -14.87 26.27 7.39
CA ALA A 105 -15.45 27.15 6.39
C ALA A 105 -16.08 26.33 5.25
N ASP A 106 -17.12 26.88 4.62
CA ASP A 106 -17.71 26.30 3.42
C ASP A 106 -16.80 26.56 2.21
N THR A 107 -16.42 25.50 1.52
CA THR A 107 -15.54 25.54 0.35
C THR A 107 -16.26 25.20 -0.96
N SER A 108 -17.56 24.97 -0.91
CA SER A 108 -18.38 24.49 -2.04
C SER A 108 -18.47 25.45 -3.23
N ASP A 109 -18.21 26.72 -3.02
CA ASP A 109 -18.22 27.75 -4.08
C ASP A 109 -16.89 27.81 -4.87
N TYR A 110 -15.84 27.16 -4.38
CA TYR A 110 -14.51 27.17 -5.00
C TYR A 110 -14.25 25.89 -5.78
N SER A 111 -13.41 25.99 -6.83
CA SER A 111 -12.86 24.78 -7.47
C SER A 111 -11.71 24.18 -6.65
N THR A 112 -11.41 22.91 -6.90
CA THR A 112 -10.25 22.23 -6.27
C THR A 112 -8.94 22.96 -6.56
N GLU A 113 -8.76 23.49 -7.79
CA GLU A 113 -7.58 24.25 -8.19
C GLU A 113 -7.48 25.58 -7.43
N GLN A 114 -8.58 26.33 -7.34
CA GLN A 114 -8.62 27.60 -6.58
C GLN A 114 -8.27 27.39 -5.10
N LEU A 115 -8.76 26.31 -4.50
CA LEU A 115 -8.44 25.96 -3.11
C LEU A 115 -6.97 25.60 -2.95
N ILE A 116 -6.42 24.78 -3.85
CA ILE A 116 -5.01 24.40 -3.83
C ILE A 116 -4.12 25.65 -3.92
N ASP A 117 -4.40 26.55 -4.84
CA ASP A 117 -3.63 27.78 -5.01
C ASP A 117 -3.73 28.70 -3.79
N LEU A 118 -4.93 28.87 -3.23
CA LEU A 118 -5.16 29.70 -2.05
C LEU A 118 -4.39 29.17 -0.82
N PHE A 119 -4.42 27.85 -0.62
CA PHE A 119 -3.75 27.22 0.51
C PHE A 119 -2.24 27.13 0.33
N ALA A 120 -1.77 26.91 -0.90
CA ALA A 120 -0.34 26.94 -1.23
C ALA A 120 0.29 28.31 -0.91
N GLN A 121 -0.41 29.41 -1.18
CA GLN A 121 0.05 30.78 -0.85
C GLN A 121 0.19 30.99 0.66
N ASN A 122 -0.53 30.23 1.47
CA ASN A 122 -0.49 30.31 2.93
C ASN A 122 0.32 29.18 3.59
N GLU A 123 1.07 28.40 2.80
CA GLU A 123 1.88 27.25 3.26
C GLU A 123 1.05 26.18 4.01
N ILE A 124 -0.23 26.06 3.72
CA ILE A 124 -1.12 25.07 4.36
C ILE A 124 -1.15 23.80 3.50
N PRO A 125 -0.80 22.64 4.08
CA PRO A 125 -0.85 21.38 3.35
C PRO A 125 -2.27 21.03 2.90
N ILE A 126 -2.42 20.80 1.61
CA ILE A 126 -3.68 20.45 0.95
C ILE A 126 -3.41 19.53 -0.22
N SER A 127 -4.33 18.64 -0.53
CA SER A 127 -4.29 17.82 -1.74
C SER A 127 -5.69 17.54 -2.26
N LYS A 128 -5.78 17.33 -3.58
CA LYS A 128 -7.01 16.87 -4.21
C LYS A 128 -7.33 15.45 -3.73
N ALA A 129 -8.58 15.20 -3.39
CA ALA A 129 -9.09 13.85 -3.13
C ALA A 129 -9.41 13.17 -4.46
N ASN A 130 -8.42 12.49 -5.05
CA ASN A 130 -8.56 11.84 -6.34
C ASN A 130 -9.53 10.66 -6.28
N ARG A 131 -10.40 10.54 -7.29
CA ARG A 131 -11.16 9.32 -7.56
C ARG A 131 -10.28 8.32 -8.30
N ARG A 132 -10.72 7.07 -8.41
CA ARG A 132 -9.95 6.00 -9.08
C ARG A 132 -9.61 6.33 -10.52
N GLU A 133 -10.56 6.89 -11.25
CA GLU A 133 -10.41 7.32 -12.63
C GLU A 133 -9.40 8.46 -12.79
N ASP A 134 -9.32 9.37 -11.80
CA ASP A 134 -8.38 10.49 -11.81
C ASP A 134 -6.92 10.04 -11.70
N VAL A 135 -6.66 8.91 -11.02
CA VAL A 135 -5.30 8.39 -10.78
C VAL A 135 -4.55 8.10 -12.08
N LEU A 136 -5.28 7.63 -13.12
CA LEU A 136 -4.66 7.28 -14.41
C LEU A 136 -4.21 8.51 -15.23
N SER A 137 -4.80 9.66 -14.96
CA SER A 137 -4.51 10.92 -15.66
C SER A 137 -3.93 12.01 -14.76
N ASP A 138 -3.63 11.69 -13.51
CA ASP A 138 -3.04 12.64 -12.56
C ASP A 138 -1.69 13.15 -13.07
N PRO A 139 -1.50 14.50 -13.19
CA PRO A 139 -0.27 15.08 -13.73
C PRO A 139 0.98 14.71 -12.94
N GLN A 140 0.88 14.59 -11.62
CA GLN A 140 2.02 14.24 -10.77
C GLN A 140 2.41 12.76 -10.93
N ILE A 141 1.42 11.86 -11.00
CA ILE A 141 1.64 10.43 -11.27
C ILE A 141 2.29 10.24 -12.64
N THR A 142 1.82 10.99 -13.64
CA THR A 142 2.38 10.98 -15.00
C THR A 142 3.82 11.51 -15.02
N ALA A 143 4.07 12.67 -14.40
CA ALA A 143 5.40 13.27 -14.35
C ALA A 143 6.42 12.39 -13.62
N LEU A 144 5.99 11.64 -12.60
CA LEU A 144 6.83 10.67 -11.89
C LEU A 144 7.05 9.36 -12.67
N GLY A 145 6.29 9.11 -13.73
CA GLY A 145 6.31 7.83 -14.43
C GLY A 145 5.99 6.67 -13.49
N THR A 146 4.97 6.85 -12.65
CA THR A 146 4.59 5.86 -11.64
C THR A 146 3.87 4.68 -12.26
N LEU A 147 3.14 4.90 -13.33
CA LEU A 147 2.40 3.87 -14.06
C LEU A 147 3.17 3.43 -15.30
N GLU A 148 3.17 2.15 -15.56
CA GLU A 148 3.79 1.51 -16.74
C GLU A 148 2.75 0.70 -17.49
N GLU A 149 2.77 0.82 -18.82
CA GLU A 149 1.98 -0.01 -19.70
C GLU A 149 2.78 -1.26 -20.09
N PHE A 150 2.08 -2.39 -20.17
CA PHE A 150 2.65 -3.66 -20.62
C PHE A 150 1.56 -4.53 -21.25
N GLU A 151 1.99 -5.50 -22.04
CA GLU A 151 1.09 -6.41 -22.74
C GLU A 151 0.92 -7.72 -21.98
N HIS A 152 -0.32 -8.11 -21.73
CA HIS A 152 -0.64 -9.43 -21.18
C HIS A 152 -1.09 -10.35 -22.33
N PRO A 153 -0.52 -11.58 -22.46
CA PRO A 153 -0.78 -12.44 -23.62
C PRO A 153 -2.25 -12.74 -23.89
N ARG A 154 -3.10 -12.77 -22.86
CA ARG A 154 -4.53 -13.07 -23.01
C ARG A 154 -5.45 -11.86 -22.75
N ALA A 155 -5.03 -10.93 -21.88
CA ALA A 155 -5.86 -9.78 -21.52
C ALA A 155 -5.60 -8.55 -22.39
N GLY A 156 -4.52 -8.54 -23.20
CA GLY A 156 -4.12 -7.38 -23.98
C GLY A 156 -3.44 -6.29 -23.16
N PRO A 157 -3.53 -5.03 -23.56
CA PRO A 157 -2.87 -3.93 -22.90
C PRO A 157 -3.31 -3.77 -21.44
N MET A 158 -2.34 -3.65 -20.54
CA MET A 158 -2.53 -3.45 -19.11
C MET A 158 -1.68 -2.29 -18.61
N ILE A 159 -2.10 -1.71 -17.51
CA ILE A 159 -1.35 -0.68 -16.79
C ILE A 159 -1.18 -1.09 -15.33
N ALA A 160 0.02 -0.90 -14.78
CA ALA A 160 0.30 -1.17 -13.37
C ALA A 160 1.35 -0.19 -12.83
N PRO A 161 1.38 0.05 -11.52
CA PRO A 161 2.44 0.84 -10.94
C PRO A 161 3.76 0.09 -10.99
N ARG A 162 4.84 0.80 -11.31
CA ARG A 162 6.20 0.30 -11.08
C ARG A 162 6.49 0.17 -9.58
N ALA A 163 7.54 -0.57 -9.23
CA ALA A 163 8.01 -0.55 -7.85
C ALA A 163 8.44 0.88 -7.44
N PRO A 164 8.11 1.32 -6.21
CA PRO A 164 8.27 2.72 -5.81
C PRO A 164 9.74 3.14 -5.60
N VAL A 165 10.61 2.21 -5.19
CA VAL A 165 12.03 2.51 -4.94
C VAL A 165 12.80 2.54 -6.25
N ARG A 166 13.55 3.63 -6.48
CA ARG A 166 14.42 3.79 -7.64
C ARG A 166 15.89 3.70 -7.22
N PHE A 167 16.62 2.81 -7.84
CA PHE A 167 18.05 2.66 -7.63
C PHE A 167 18.83 3.32 -8.78
N SER A 168 19.84 4.13 -8.47
CA SER A 168 20.65 4.82 -9.49
C SER A 168 21.53 3.88 -10.31
N LYS A 169 21.88 2.71 -9.78
CA LYS A 169 22.79 1.75 -10.41
C LYS A 169 22.11 0.43 -10.79
N THR A 170 21.11 0.00 -10.06
CA THR A 170 20.40 -1.25 -10.31
C THR A 170 19.22 -1.01 -11.23
N LYS A 171 19.16 -1.75 -12.34
CA LYS A 171 17.99 -1.67 -13.24
C LYS A 171 16.74 -2.10 -12.52
N HIS A 172 15.70 -1.35 -12.71
CA HIS A 172 14.37 -1.71 -12.23
C HIS A 172 13.83 -2.91 -13.03
N PRO A 173 13.31 -3.95 -12.38
CA PRO A 173 12.57 -4.98 -13.11
C PRO A 173 11.33 -4.35 -13.74
N LYS A 174 11.07 -4.68 -15.00
CA LYS A 174 9.81 -4.30 -15.66
C LYS A 174 8.66 -5.11 -15.09
N ASN A 175 7.45 -4.53 -15.13
CA ASN A 175 6.24 -5.30 -14.88
C ASN A 175 6.12 -6.45 -15.87
N LEU A 176 5.89 -7.65 -15.36
CA LEU A 176 5.63 -8.84 -16.16
C LEU A 176 4.16 -9.22 -16.01
N PRO A 177 3.55 -9.77 -17.06
CA PRO A 177 2.21 -10.33 -16.97
C PRO A 177 2.16 -11.48 -15.96
N SER A 178 0.99 -11.69 -15.35
CA SER A 178 0.77 -12.86 -14.51
C SER A 178 0.89 -14.14 -15.32
N ALA A 179 1.51 -15.15 -14.73
CA ALA A 179 1.61 -16.47 -15.37
C ALA A 179 0.26 -17.19 -15.41
N ASP A 180 0.05 -17.97 -16.44
CA ASP A 180 -1.04 -18.95 -16.46
C ASP A 180 -0.76 -20.10 -15.49
N LEU A 181 -1.83 -20.77 -15.06
CA LEU A 181 -1.69 -21.96 -14.20
C LEU A 181 -0.81 -23.01 -14.92
N GLY A 182 0.24 -23.45 -14.24
CA GLY A 182 1.17 -24.42 -14.78
C GLY A 182 2.17 -23.91 -15.83
N GLN A 183 2.15 -22.63 -16.19
CA GLN A 183 2.99 -22.07 -17.27
C GLN A 183 4.47 -22.39 -17.12
N HIS A 184 5.00 -22.39 -15.91
CA HIS A 184 6.43 -22.62 -15.61
C HIS A 184 6.71 -23.99 -15.00
N THR A 185 5.72 -24.87 -14.89
CA THR A 185 5.85 -26.15 -14.20
C THR A 185 6.96 -27.02 -14.80
N VAL A 186 6.98 -27.18 -16.11
CA VAL A 186 7.98 -28.00 -16.82
C VAL A 186 9.39 -27.43 -16.61
N GLU A 187 9.55 -26.12 -16.80
CA GLU A 187 10.83 -25.43 -16.66
C GLU A 187 11.40 -25.60 -15.24
N ILE A 188 10.59 -25.32 -14.23
CA ILE A 188 11.01 -25.41 -12.81
C ILE A 188 11.37 -26.86 -12.43
N LEU A 189 10.57 -27.83 -12.85
CA LEU A 189 10.84 -29.23 -12.52
C LEU A 189 12.08 -29.77 -13.25
N MET A 190 12.34 -29.35 -14.48
CA MET A 190 13.58 -29.68 -15.19
C MET A 190 14.81 -29.06 -14.51
N GLU A 191 14.73 -27.82 -14.00
CA GLU A 191 15.79 -27.20 -13.19
C GLU A 191 16.07 -27.97 -11.89
N LEU A 192 15.03 -28.59 -11.32
CA LEU A 192 15.14 -29.45 -10.13
C LEU A 192 15.66 -30.87 -10.45
N GLY A 193 15.93 -31.17 -11.73
CA GLY A 193 16.51 -32.45 -12.17
C GLY A 193 15.52 -33.51 -12.61
N TYR A 194 14.24 -33.18 -12.74
CA TYR A 194 13.26 -34.09 -13.34
C TYR A 194 13.47 -34.21 -14.84
N ASP A 195 13.35 -35.40 -15.38
CA ASP A 195 13.38 -35.64 -16.83
C ASP A 195 11.97 -35.65 -17.46
N MET A 196 11.89 -35.59 -18.78
CA MET A 196 10.62 -35.59 -19.50
C MET A 196 9.74 -36.83 -19.24
N PRO A 197 10.26 -38.06 -19.13
CA PRO A 197 9.49 -39.21 -18.69
C PRO A 197 8.82 -39.06 -17.33
N GLN A 198 9.56 -38.56 -16.34
CA GLN A 198 9.04 -38.29 -15.00
C GLN A 198 7.96 -37.21 -14.99
N LEU A 199 8.13 -36.14 -15.78
CA LEU A 199 7.11 -35.11 -15.95
C LEU A 199 5.83 -35.63 -16.56
N GLN A 200 5.94 -36.51 -17.56
CA GLN A 200 4.79 -37.16 -18.16
C GLN A 200 4.05 -38.07 -17.18
N GLU A 201 4.76 -38.75 -16.31
CA GLU A 201 4.16 -39.59 -15.26
C GLU A 201 3.41 -38.71 -14.23
N LEU A 202 4.01 -37.61 -13.79
CA LEU A 202 3.36 -36.63 -12.90
C LEU A 202 2.10 -36.03 -13.52
N ALA A 203 2.14 -35.71 -14.83
CA ALA A 203 0.98 -35.22 -15.55
C ALA A 203 -0.13 -36.26 -15.66
N ARG A 204 0.21 -37.54 -15.96
CA ARG A 204 -0.77 -38.64 -16.00
C ARG A 204 -1.39 -38.92 -14.62
N ALA A 205 -0.64 -38.70 -13.56
CA ALA A 205 -1.11 -38.83 -12.19
C ALA A 205 -1.95 -37.61 -11.73
N GLY A 206 -2.06 -36.55 -12.54
CA GLY A 206 -2.74 -35.31 -12.19
C GLY A 206 -2.02 -34.48 -11.11
N ALA A 207 -0.74 -34.73 -10.89
CA ALA A 207 0.07 -33.99 -9.93
C ALA A 207 0.55 -32.63 -10.46
N ILE A 208 0.62 -32.50 -11.78
CA ILE A 208 0.93 -31.25 -12.50
C ILE A 208 -0.05 -31.07 -13.67
N ALA A 209 -0.23 -29.76 -14.06
CA ALA A 209 -1.05 -29.35 -15.20
C ALA A 209 -0.17 -29.08 -16.43
#